data_f91617c514e4311609b9aafe6f849bc5
#
_entry.id   f91617c514e4311609b9aafe6f849bc5
#
_cell.length_a   1.000
_cell.length_b   1.000
_cell.length_c   1.000
_cell.angle_alpha   90.00
_cell.angle_beta   90.00
_cell.angle_gamma   90.00
#
_symmetry.space_group_name_H-M   'P 1'
#
loop_
_entity.id
_entity.type
_entity.pdbx_description
1 polymer ?
#
loop_
_entity_poly.entity_id
_entity_poly.type
_entity_poly.pdbx_seq_one_letter_code
_entity_poly.pdbx_strand_id
1 'polypeptide(L)'
;MTTTPTRAAELRRALASRVVVADGAMGTMLQAHDPTLEDFQNLEGCNEILNVSRPDIVRSVHSEYFGAGVDCVETNTFGANHTAASEYEIAGRVYELSEAGARIARETADEFTGRDGRARWVLGSMGPGTKLPTLGHVRYGVIRDGYQANAEGLLAGGADALLVETTQDLLQTKASVLGARKAMEATGTAVPLLVSMAFETTGTMLLGSEIGAALTALEPLGIDMIGLNCSTGPAEMTEHLRHLARHARIPLLSMPNAGLPELSADGARFPLGPEGLADAQETFVREYGLSLVGGCCGTTPEHLRRLV
;
A
#
# COMPACT_ATOMS: atom_id res chain seq x y z
N MET A 1 19.04 22.50 21.87
CA MET A 1 17.58 22.27 21.63
C MET A 1 17.45 21.00 20.84
N THR A 2 16.97 19.93 21.45
CA THR A 2 16.65 18.68 20.72
C THR A 2 15.38 18.93 19.93
N THR A 3 15.49 19.02 18.60
CA THR A 3 14.32 19.10 17.71
C THR A 3 13.49 17.81 17.86
N THR A 4 12.20 17.92 18.09
CA THR A 4 11.30 16.77 18.06
C THR A 4 11.43 16.07 16.70
N PRO A 5 11.70 14.77 16.67
CA PRO A 5 11.83 14.06 15.40
C PRO A 5 10.50 14.10 14.62
N THR A 6 10.61 14.14 13.29
CA THR A 6 9.43 14.04 12.44
C THR A 6 8.81 12.64 12.52
N ARG A 7 7.51 12.49 12.26
CA ARG A 7 6.82 11.20 12.21
C ARG A 7 7.49 10.21 11.24
N ALA A 8 7.94 10.69 10.08
CA ALA A 8 8.69 9.89 9.12
C ALA A 8 10.03 9.36 9.70
N ALA A 9 10.73 10.16 10.50
CA ALA A 9 11.94 9.71 11.21
C ALA A 9 11.61 8.72 12.33
N GLU A 10 10.47 8.85 12.98
CA GLU A 10 9.97 7.88 13.97
C GLU A 10 9.62 6.55 13.31
N LEU A 11 8.93 6.57 12.17
CA LEU A 11 8.64 5.36 11.39
C LEU A 11 9.93 4.65 10.96
N ARG A 12 10.92 5.38 10.42
CA ARG A 12 12.24 4.78 10.07
C ARG A 12 12.89 4.08 11.27
N ARG A 13 12.84 4.70 12.46
CA ARG A 13 13.38 4.08 13.68
C ARG A 13 12.58 2.85 14.09
N ALA A 14 11.25 2.88 14.01
CA ALA A 14 10.41 1.75 14.32
C ALA A 14 10.72 0.57 13.39
N LEU A 15 10.76 0.79 12.08
CA LEU A 15 11.11 -0.23 11.06
C LEU A 15 12.53 -0.81 11.26
N ALA A 16 13.45 -0.06 11.84
CA ALA A 16 14.80 -0.52 12.13
C ALA A 16 14.94 -1.27 13.47
N SER A 17 13.97 -1.17 14.37
CA SER A 17 14.07 -1.68 15.75
C SER A 17 13.07 -2.76 16.12
N ARG A 18 11.96 -2.86 15.40
CA ARG A 18 10.89 -3.84 15.61
C ARG A 18 10.10 -4.11 14.34
N VAL A 19 9.28 -5.13 14.37
CA VAL A 19 8.27 -5.33 13.32
C VAL A 19 7.18 -4.25 13.45
N VAL A 20 6.81 -3.66 12.33
CA VAL A 20 5.69 -2.73 12.20
C VAL A 20 4.53 -3.47 11.54
N VAL A 21 3.33 -3.35 12.08
CA VAL A 21 2.14 -4.00 11.55
C VAL A 21 1.29 -2.98 10.79
N ALA A 22 1.11 -3.22 9.49
CA ALA A 22 0.20 -2.46 8.64
C ALA A 22 -1.22 -3.05 8.68
N ASP A 23 -2.15 -2.35 8.06
CA ASP A 23 -3.55 -2.78 7.93
C ASP A 23 -3.76 -3.87 6.87
N GLY A 24 -4.98 -3.96 6.36
CA GLY A 24 -5.44 -4.98 5.43
C GLY A 24 -6.33 -4.42 4.33
N ALA A 25 -7.29 -5.21 3.86
CA ALA A 25 -8.12 -4.87 2.72
C ALA A 25 -8.92 -3.57 2.94
N MET A 26 -8.75 -2.60 2.04
CA MET A 26 -9.55 -1.38 2.00
C MET A 26 -10.88 -1.62 1.26
N GLY A 27 -10.81 -2.14 0.04
CA GLY A 27 -11.98 -2.22 -0.84
C GLY A 27 -13.15 -3.02 -0.26
N THR A 28 -12.90 -4.21 0.28
CA THR A 28 -13.95 -5.05 0.91
C THR A 28 -14.52 -4.42 2.18
N MET A 29 -13.70 -3.69 2.93
CA MET A 29 -14.16 -2.96 4.12
C MET A 29 -15.07 -1.79 3.74
N LEU A 30 -14.74 -1.05 2.68
CA LEU A 30 -15.63 0.01 2.15
C LEU A 30 -16.96 -0.56 1.67
N GLN A 31 -16.93 -1.69 0.94
CA GLN A 31 -18.14 -2.37 0.46
C GLN A 31 -19.04 -2.84 1.61
N ALA A 32 -18.48 -3.25 2.74
CA ALA A 32 -19.26 -3.65 3.92
C ALA A 32 -20.14 -2.52 4.50
N HIS A 33 -19.85 -1.26 4.16
CA HIS A 33 -20.69 -0.10 4.49
C HIS A 33 -21.83 0.15 3.49
N ASP A 34 -21.95 -0.70 2.44
CA ASP A 34 -23.00 -0.63 1.41
C ASP A 34 -23.15 0.78 0.78
N PRO A 35 -22.05 1.41 0.29
CA PRO A 35 -22.14 2.73 -0.32
C PRO A 35 -22.97 2.66 -1.61
N THR A 36 -23.84 3.66 -1.80
CA THR A 36 -24.74 3.75 -2.95
C THR A 36 -24.01 4.31 -4.19
N LEU A 37 -24.61 4.16 -5.37
CA LEU A 37 -24.08 4.76 -6.59
C LEU A 37 -23.99 6.31 -6.50
N GLU A 38 -24.88 6.94 -5.72
CA GLU A 38 -24.81 8.38 -5.44
C GLU A 38 -23.59 8.73 -4.58
N ASP A 39 -23.26 7.89 -3.59
CA ASP A 39 -22.02 8.04 -2.79
C ASP A 39 -20.77 7.98 -3.68
N PHE A 40 -20.79 7.14 -4.71
CA PHE A 40 -19.75 7.09 -5.73
C PHE A 40 -19.82 8.24 -6.76
N GLN A 41 -20.73 9.19 -6.63
CA GLN A 41 -20.97 10.26 -7.62
C GLN A 41 -21.19 9.71 -9.05
N ASN A 42 -21.85 8.55 -9.18
CA ASN A 42 -22.02 7.75 -10.40
C ASN A 42 -20.71 7.21 -11.02
N LEU A 43 -19.63 7.17 -10.28
CA LEU A 43 -18.35 6.57 -10.67
C LEU A 43 -18.19 5.20 -9.99
N GLU A 44 -19.07 4.26 -10.30
CA GLU A 44 -19.10 2.93 -9.67
C GLU A 44 -17.73 2.26 -9.70
N GLY A 45 -17.26 1.80 -8.53
CA GLY A 45 -15.96 1.16 -8.38
C GLY A 45 -14.78 2.12 -8.15
N CYS A 46 -14.97 3.44 -8.23
CA CYS A 46 -13.96 4.43 -7.89
C CYS A 46 -13.95 4.68 -6.38
N ASN A 47 -13.28 3.82 -5.62
CA ASN A 47 -13.23 3.92 -4.16
C ASN A 47 -12.66 5.25 -3.66
N GLU A 48 -11.76 5.86 -4.42
CA GLU A 48 -11.08 7.12 -4.08
C GLU A 48 -12.03 8.30 -4.00
N ILE A 49 -13.17 8.24 -4.73
CA ILE A 49 -14.17 9.31 -4.67
C ILE A 49 -14.82 9.41 -3.28
N LEU A 50 -14.87 8.28 -2.53
CA LEU A 50 -15.40 8.25 -1.17
C LEU A 50 -14.57 9.11 -0.20
N ASN A 51 -13.33 9.42 -0.53
CA ASN A 51 -12.52 10.36 0.27
C ASN A 51 -13.16 11.75 0.35
N VAL A 52 -13.97 12.13 -0.63
CA VAL A 52 -14.63 13.44 -0.68
C VAL A 52 -16.15 13.35 -0.54
N SER A 53 -16.78 12.28 -0.97
CA SER A 53 -18.23 12.10 -0.88
C SER A 53 -18.67 11.44 0.45
N ARG A 54 -17.91 10.49 0.97
CA ARG A 54 -18.20 9.73 2.20
C ARG A 54 -16.94 9.54 3.05
N PRO A 55 -16.29 10.62 3.49
CA PRO A 55 -15.10 10.54 4.35
C PRO A 55 -15.36 9.82 5.69
N ASP A 56 -16.62 9.78 6.13
CA ASP A 56 -17.08 9.05 7.30
C ASP A 56 -16.83 7.54 7.17
N ILE A 57 -17.15 6.95 6.02
CA ILE A 57 -16.92 5.52 5.74
C ILE A 57 -15.42 5.23 5.73
N VAL A 58 -14.62 6.01 5.03
CA VAL A 58 -13.15 5.82 4.96
C VAL A 58 -12.54 5.93 6.36
N ARG A 59 -12.94 6.92 7.15
CA ARG A 59 -12.53 7.07 8.56
C ARG A 59 -12.90 5.85 9.41
N SER A 60 -14.09 5.28 9.21
CA SER A 60 -14.54 4.08 9.93
C SER A 60 -13.59 2.91 9.68
N VAL A 61 -13.23 2.65 8.42
CA VAL A 61 -12.30 1.57 8.06
C VAL A 61 -10.93 1.75 8.75
N HIS A 62 -10.33 2.94 8.68
CA HIS A 62 -9.08 3.21 9.39
C HIS A 62 -9.21 3.02 10.90
N SER A 63 -10.35 3.44 11.49
CA SER A 63 -10.61 3.30 12.91
C SER A 63 -10.72 1.84 13.34
N GLU A 64 -11.32 0.98 12.52
CA GLU A 64 -11.41 -0.46 12.77
C GLU A 64 -10.03 -1.13 12.78
N TYR A 65 -9.16 -0.78 11.83
CA TYR A 65 -7.78 -1.30 11.79
C TYR A 65 -6.95 -0.79 12.98
N PHE A 66 -6.97 0.50 13.29
CA PHE A 66 -6.29 1.00 14.49
C PHE A 66 -6.86 0.41 15.78
N GLY A 67 -8.18 0.16 15.83
CA GLY A 67 -8.84 -0.57 16.93
C GLY A 67 -8.43 -2.03 17.04
N ALA A 68 -7.97 -2.65 15.94
CA ALA A 68 -7.36 -3.97 15.95
C ALA A 68 -5.92 -3.95 16.51
N GLY A 69 -5.28 -2.79 16.56
CA GLY A 69 -3.96 -2.60 17.17
C GLY A 69 -2.82 -2.37 16.18
N VAL A 70 -3.10 -2.22 14.88
CA VAL A 70 -2.07 -1.98 13.86
C VAL A 70 -1.28 -0.69 14.14
N ASP A 71 -0.06 -0.63 13.65
CA ASP A 71 0.83 0.52 13.79
C ASP A 71 0.63 1.56 12.68
N CYS A 72 0.22 1.13 11.48
CA CYS A 72 -0.02 2.02 10.36
C CYS A 72 -1.18 1.55 9.50
N VAL A 73 -1.76 2.50 8.75
CA VAL A 73 -2.80 2.25 7.74
C VAL A 73 -2.39 2.78 6.39
N GLU A 74 -2.81 2.11 5.34
CA GLU A 74 -2.72 2.59 3.96
C GLU A 74 -3.86 3.56 3.67
N THR A 75 -3.58 4.59 2.86
CA THR A 75 -4.61 5.54 2.43
C THR A 75 -5.56 4.92 1.41
N ASN A 76 -6.81 5.37 1.36
CA ASN A 76 -7.76 4.98 0.31
C ASN A 76 -7.45 5.72 -1.01
N THR A 77 -6.30 5.42 -1.61
CA THR A 77 -5.77 6.10 -2.80
C THR A 77 -5.14 5.16 -3.83
N PHE A 78 -5.43 3.87 -3.74
CA PHE A 78 -4.87 2.84 -4.63
C PHE A 78 -5.11 3.15 -6.11
N GLY A 79 -6.32 3.58 -6.48
CA GLY A 79 -6.67 4.00 -7.83
C GLY A 79 -6.48 5.50 -8.09
N ALA A 80 -5.98 6.29 -7.14
CA ALA A 80 -5.69 7.71 -7.33
C ALA A 80 -4.43 7.91 -8.18
N ASN A 81 -4.40 7.32 -9.36
CA ASN A 81 -3.33 7.52 -10.35
C ASN A 81 -3.91 7.91 -11.70
N HIS A 82 -3.09 8.54 -12.54
CA HIS A 82 -3.54 9.12 -13.79
C HIS A 82 -4.27 8.11 -14.70
N THR A 83 -3.82 6.86 -14.79
CA THR A 83 -4.38 5.89 -15.73
C THR A 83 -5.71 5.32 -15.26
N ALA A 84 -5.86 4.97 -13.98
CA ALA A 84 -7.12 4.51 -13.42
C ALA A 84 -8.15 5.65 -13.38
N ALA A 85 -7.76 6.83 -12.89
CA ALA A 85 -8.64 8.00 -12.85
C ALA A 85 -9.10 8.48 -14.24
N SER A 86 -8.30 8.22 -15.30
CA SER A 86 -8.71 8.53 -16.69
C SER A 86 -9.87 7.67 -17.17
N GLU A 87 -10.05 6.45 -16.65
CA GLU A 87 -11.16 5.58 -17.02
C GLU A 87 -12.50 6.10 -16.48
N TYR A 88 -12.44 6.93 -15.44
CA TYR A 88 -13.59 7.66 -14.86
C TYR A 88 -13.65 9.12 -15.31
N GLU A 89 -12.81 9.56 -16.24
CA GLU A 89 -12.71 10.96 -16.71
C GLU A 89 -12.36 11.99 -15.61
N ILE A 90 -11.73 11.53 -14.51
CA ILE A 90 -11.36 12.35 -13.35
C ILE A 90 -9.83 12.44 -13.11
N ALA A 91 -9.02 12.20 -14.14
CA ALA A 91 -7.56 12.24 -14.00
C ALA A 91 -7.03 13.59 -13.44
N GLY A 92 -7.74 14.69 -13.67
CA GLY A 92 -7.42 16.01 -13.12
C GLY A 92 -7.62 16.12 -11.60
N ARG A 93 -8.26 15.13 -10.95
CA ARG A 93 -8.55 15.12 -9.50
C ARG A 93 -7.58 14.25 -8.69
N VAL A 94 -6.57 13.65 -9.32
CA VAL A 94 -5.62 12.74 -8.65
C VAL A 94 -5.00 13.37 -7.41
N TYR A 95 -4.52 14.61 -7.50
CA TYR A 95 -3.95 15.33 -6.35
C TYR A 95 -4.99 15.51 -5.22
N GLU A 96 -6.18 16.01 -5.55
CA GLU A 96 -7.28 16.24 -4.61
C GLU A 96 -7.67 14.97 -3.86
N LEU A 97 -7.88 13.87 -4.58
CA LEU A 97 -8.30 12.60 -4.02
C LEU A 97 -7.20 11.98 -3.14
N SER A 98 -5.94 12.13 -3.55
CA SER A 98 -4.78 11.67 -2.78
C SER A 98 -4.61 12.46 -1.48
N GLU A 99 -4.73 13.80 -1.55
CA GLU A 99 -4.67 14.65 -0.36
C GLU A 99 -5.80 14.34 0.62
N ALA A 100 -7.03 14.22 0.12
CA ALA A 100 -8.19 13.92 0.95
C ALA A 100 -8.05 12.56 1.65
N GLY A 101 -7.65 11.50 0.93
CA GLY A 101 -7.44 10.17 1.50
C GLY A 101 -6.36 10.15 2.57
N ALA A 102 -5.22 10.80 2.30
CA ALA A 102 -4.13 10.89 3.27
C ALA A 102 -4.52 11.71 4.51
N ARG A 103 -5.28 12.79 4.35
CA ARG A 103 -5.76 13.60 5.46
C ARG A 103 -6.70 12.82 6.38
N ILE A 104 -7.65 12.05 5.84
CA ILE A 104 -8.55 11.20 6.64
C ILE A 104 -7.75 10.20 7.46
N ALA A 105 -6.80 9.50 6.84
CA ALA A 105 -5.94 8.53 7.52
C ALA A 105 -5.10 9.20 8.61
N ARG A 106 -4.52 10.39 8.33
CA ARG A 106 -3.71 11.16 9.28
C ARG A 106 -4.51 11.63 10.49
N GLU A 107 -5.68 12.20 10.28
CA GLU A 107 -6.57 12.64 11.36
C GLU A 107 -6.97 11.45 12.26
N THR A 108 -7.30 10.31 11.65
CA THR A 108 -7.64 9.09 12.40
C THR A 108 -6.44 8.58 13.21
N ALA A 109 -5.26 8.55 12.60
CA ALA A 109 -4.03 8.13 13.29
C ALA A 109 -3.66 9.06 14.46
N ASP A 110 -3.84 10.38 14.29
CA ASP A 110 -3.59 11.36 15.36
C ASP A 110 -4.59 11.19 16.51
N GLU A 111 -5.86 10.93 16.20
CA GLU A 111 -6.88 10.64 17.21
C GLU A 111 -6.51 9.42 18.06
N PHE A 112 -6.14 8.30 17.42
CA PHE A 112 -5.73 7.09 18.13
C PHE A 112 -4.43 7.27 18.93
N THR A 113 -3.45 8.00 18.36
CA THR A 113 -2.21 8.35 19.08
C THR A 113 -2.51 9.20 20.31
N GLY A 114 -3.46 10.14 20.21
CA GLY A 114 -3.90 10.97 21.34
C GLY A 114 -4.60 10.20 22.45
N ARG A 115 -5.22 9.05 22.14
CA ARG A 115 -5.94 8.21 23.13
C ARG A 115 -5.01 7.41 24.02
N ASP A 116 -3.92 6.86 23.48
CA ASP A 116 -3.08 5.88 24.18
C ASP A 116 -1.57 6.19 24.15
N GLY A 117 -1.16 7.23 23.44
CA GLY A 117 0.25 7.65 23.32
C GLY A 117 1.11 6.78 22.39
N ARG A 118 0.55 5.72 21.76
CA ARG A 118 1.27 4.93 20.77
C ARG A 118 1.36 5.68 19.44
N ALA A 119 2.56 5.79 18.90
CA ALA A 119 2.76 6.36 17.56
C ALA A 119 2.04 5.52 16.50
N ARG A 120 1.34 6.21 15.59
CA ARG A 120 0.67 5.60 14.43
C ARG A 120 1.05 6.35 13.18
N TRP A 121 1.19 5.61 12.09
CA TRP A 121 1.69 6.16 10.85
C TRP A 121 0.71 5.92 9.69
N VAL A 122 0.90 6.71 8.64
CA VAL A 122 0.10 6.67 7.41
C VAL A 122 1.02 6.32 6.25
N LEU A 123 0.71 5.23 5.56
CA LEU A 123 1.34 4.81 4.33
C LEU A 123 0.52 5.33 3.15
N GLY A 124 1.09 6.23 2.37
CA GLY A 124 0.45 6.76 1.15
C GLY A 124 0.44 5.72 0.05
N SER A 125 -0.71 5.09 -0.18
CA SER A 125 -0.92 4.05 -1.20
C SER A 125 -0.83 4.62 -2.61
N MET A 126 0.02 4.01 -3.44
CA MET A 126 0.27 4.35 -4.85
C MET A 126 0.15 3.07 -5.70
N GLY A 127 -1.08 2.70 -6.05
CA GLY A 127 -1.37 1.47 -6.80
C GLY A 127 -0.96 1.52 -8.28
N PRO A 128 -0.99 0.38 -9.00
CA PRO A 128 -0.35 0.23 -10.31
C PRO A 128 -1.08 0.93 -11.46
N GLY A 129 -2.36 1.27 -11.32
CA GLY A 129 -3.17 1.75 -12.43
C GLY A 129 -3.51 0.65 -13.44
N THR A 130 -4.05 1.05 -14.60
CA THR A 130 -4.67 0.14 -15.57
C THR A 130 -3.90 0.01 -16.88
N LYS A 131 -2.77 0.71 -17.03
CA LYS A 131 -1.97 0.73 -18.27
C LYS A 131 -0.54 0.29 -18.02
N LEU A 132 -0.03 -0.58 -18.87
CA LEU A 132 1.30 -1.18 -18.77
C LEU A 132 2.26 -0.50 -19.78
N PRO A 133 3.25 0.28 -19.33
CA PRO A 133 4.17 0.96 -20.23
C PRO A 133 5.07 0.00 -21.01
N THR A 134 5.41 -1.16 -20.45
CA THR A 134 6.20 -2.19 -21.17
C THR A 134 5.48 -2.69 -22.41
N LEU A 135 4.15 -2.72 -22.42
CA LEU A 135 3.34 -3.07 -23.59
C LEU A 135 3.02 -1.87 -24.49
N GLY A 136 3.55 -0.69 -24.19
CA GLY A 136 3.30 0.51 -24.97
C GLY A 136 1.92 1.12 -24.80
N HIS A 137 1.13 0.69 -23.79
CA HIS A 137 -0.22 1.23 -23.55
C HIS A 137 -0.20 2.72 -23.19
N VAL A 138 0.90 3.20 -22.63
CA VAL A 138 1.08 4.59 -22.19
C VAL A 138 2.58 4.92 -22.18
N ARG A 139 2.91 6.19 -22.42
CA ARG A 139 4.31 6.66 -22.36
C ARG A 139 4.81 6.71 -20.92
N TYR A 140 6.04 6.30 -20.71
CA TYR A 140 6.73 6.31 -19.41
C TYR A 140 6.61 7.65 -18.67
N GLY A 141 6.84 8.78 -19.38
CA GLY A 141 6.77 10.11 -18.78
C GLY A 141 5.37 10.46 -18.24
N VAL A 142 4.31 10.02 -18.92
CA VAL A 142 2.91 10.24 -18.47
C VAL A 142 2.66 9.52 -17.16
N ILE A 143 3.10 8.27 -17.02
CA ILE A 143 2.97 7.50 -15.78
C ILE A 143 3.79 8.16 -14.66
N ARG A 144 5.06 8.46 -14.90
CA ARG A 144 5.93 9.11 -13.91
C ARG A 144 5.32 10.43 -13.39
N ASP A 145 4.84 11.29 -14.28
CA ASP A 145 4.30 12.60 -13.90
C ASP A 145 2.92 12.46 -13.22
N GLY A 146 2.12 11.45 -13.59
CA GLY A 146 0.89 11.08 -12.89
C GLY A 146 1.15 10.60 -11.46
N TYR A 147 2.17 9.79 -11.24
CA TYR A 147 2.58 9.37 -9.90
C TYR A 147 3.20 10.51 -9.08
N GLN A 148 3.83 11.48 -9.73
CA GLN A 148 4.27 12.68 -9.04
C GLN A 148 3.08 13.44 -8.44
N ALA A 149 2.01 13.68 -9.20
CA ALA A 149 0.80 14.36 -8.73
C ALA A 149 0.12 13.59 -7.58
N ASN A 150 0.03 12.24 -7.67
CA ASN A 150 -0.48 11.40 -6.60
C ASN A 150 0.37 11.55 -5.32
N ALA A 151 1.69 11.41 -5.41
CA ALA A 151 2.59 11.53 -4.28
C ALA A 151 2.59 12.93 -3.66
N GLU A 152 2.50 14.00 -4.46
CA GLU A 152 2.38 15.37 -3.95
C GLU A 152 1.10 15.54 -3.10
N GLY A 153 -0.04 14.99 -3.55
CA GLY A 153 -1.28 14.98 -2.79
C GLY A 153 -1.15 14.18 -1.48
N LEU A 154 -0.56 12.97 -1.53
CA LEU A 154 -0.32 12.15 -0.34
C LEU A 154 0.54 12.85 0.71
N LEU A 155 1.62 13.50 0.29
CA LEU A 155 2.49 14.27 1.18
C LEU A 155 1.78 15.49 1.78
N ALA A 156 0.98 16.20 0.98
CA ALA A 156 0.18 17.34 1.44
C ALA A 156 -0.87 16.91 2.47
N GLY A 157 -1.49 15.73 2.30
CA GLY A 157 -2.44 15.14 3.23
C GLY A 157 -1.82 14.56 4.50
N GLY A 158 -0.49 14.47 4.59
CA GLY A 158 0.24 14.09 5.80
C GLY A 158 0.66 12.61 5.87
N ALA A 159 0.88 11.95 4.73
CA ALA A 159 1.47 10.62 4.69
C ALA A 159 2.88 10.62 5.31
N ASP A 160 3.20 9.60 6.09
CA ASP A 160 4.49 9.43 6.77
C ASP A 160 5.48 8.58 5.95
N ALA A 161 4.97 7.85 4.95
CA ALA A 161 5.72 7.11 3.94
C ALA A 161 4.92 7.09 2.63
N LEU A 162 5.60 6.85 1.50
CA LEU A 162 4.98 6.53 0.22
C LEU A 162 5.17 5.04 -0.06
N LEU A 163 4.08 4.33 -0.40
CA LEU A 163 4.07 2.92 -0.72
C LEU A 163 3.63 2.72 -2.17
N VAL A 164 4.61 2.47 -3.05
CA VAL A 164 4.35 1.97 -4.40
C VAL A 164 4.01 0.50 -4.28
N GLU A 165 2.76 0.11 -4.52
CA GLU A 165 2.27 -1.22 -4.22
C GLU A 165 1.63 -1.95 -5.41
N THR A 166 1.54 -3.28 -5.28
CA THR A 166 0.83 -4.19 -6.21
C THR A 166 1.32 -4.05 -7.65
N THR A 167 2.57 -3.62 -7.84
CA THR A 167 3.08 -3.36 -9.18
C THR A 167 3.33 -4.67 -9.95
N GLN A 168 2.86 -4.72 -11.19
CA GLN A 168 2.90 -5.90 -12.07
C GLN A 168 3.84 -5.72 -13.27
N ASP A 169 4.31 -4.50 -13.52
CA ASP A 169 5.21 -4.11 -14.61
C ASP A 169 6.42 -3.37 -14.02
N LEU A 170 7.62 -3.93 -14.21
CA LEU A 170 8.84 -3.37 -13.65
C LEU A 170 9.15 -1.96 -14.19
N LEU A 171 8.81 -1.66 -15.46
CA LEU A 171 8.98 -0.32 -16.01
C LEU A 171 8.01 0.68 -15.36
N GLN A 172 6.78 0.25 -15.07
CA GLN A 172 5.80 1.03 -14.32
C GLN A 172 6.30 1.30 -12.90
N THR A 173 6.81 0.27 -12.20
CA THR A 173 7.37 0.40 -10.86
C THR A 173 8.48 1.46 -10.83
N LYS A 174 9.39 1.44 -11.81
CA LYS A 174 10.43 2.48 -11.95
C LYS A 174 9.85 3.88 -12.16
N ALA A 175 8.80 3.99 -12.97
CA ALA A 175 8.15 5.29 -13.20
C ALA A 175 7.51 5.82 -11.92
N SER A 176 6.85 4.95 -11.15
CA SER A 176 6.22 5.29 -9.86
C SER A 176 7.25 5.76 -8.84
N VAL A 177 8.35 5.02 -8.68
CA VAL A 177 9.47 5.40 -7.79
C VAL A 177 10.04 6.76 -8.16
N LEU A 178 10.30 7.01 -9.47
CA LEU A 178 10.83 8.30 -9.91
C LEU A 178 9.80 9.43 -9.78
N GLY A 179 8.51 9.17 -9.96
CA GLY A 179 7.42 10.12 -9.69
C GLY A 179 7.38 10.52 -8.22
N ALA A 180 7.40 9.54 -7.32
CA ALA A 180 7.44 9.76 -5.87
C ALA A 180 8.67 10.59 -5.45
N ARG A 181 9.85 10.31 -6.01
CA ARG A 181 11.06 11.10 -5.72
C ARG A 181 10.98 12.54 -6.20
N LYS A 182 10.43 12.75 -7.39
CA LYS A 182 10.17 14.12 -7.90
C LYS A 182 9.20 14.88 -7.01
N ALA A 183 8.17 14.21 -6.48
CA ALA A 183 7.23 14.82 -5.52
C ALA A 183 7.94 15.21 -4.21
N MET A 184 8.76 14.32 -3.65
CA MET A 184 9.54 14.62 -2.45
C MET A 184 10.50 15.80 -2.67
N GLU A 185 11.15 15.86 -3.82
CA GLU A 185 12.03 17.00 -4.19
C GLU A 185 11.23 18.30 -4.34
N ALA A 186 10.10 18.27 -5.06
CA ALA A 186 9.26 19.44 -5.31
C ALA A 186 8.64 20.00 -4.03
N THR A 187 8.25 19.15 -3.09
CA THR A 187 7.63 19.54 -1.81
C THR A 187 8.65 19.82 -0.70
N GLY A 188 9.91 19.45 -0.89
CA GLY A 188 10.93 19.50 0.17
C GLY A 188 10.67 18.52 1.33
N THR A 189 9.81 17.50 1.12
CA THR A 189 9.39 16.54 2.14
C THR A 189 10.06 15.20 1.91
N ALA A 190 10.88 14.73 2.85
CA ALA A 190 11.58 13.45 2.77
C ALA A 190 10.93 12.41 3.69
N VAL A 191 10.25 11.44 3.10
CA VAL A 191 9.64 10.30 3.80
C VAL A 191 10.24 8.96 3.30
N PRO A 192 10.07 7.84 4.03
CA PRO A 192 10.40 6.52 3.50
C PRO A 192 9.65 6.23 2.20
N LEU A 193 10.35 5.63 1.24
CA LEU A 193 9.77 5.14 -0.02
C LEU A 193 9.82 3.62 -0.06
N LEU A 194 8.66 3.00 0.07
CA LEU A 194 8.46 1.57 0.11
C LEU A 194 7.99 1.09 -1.27
N VAL A 195 8.45 -0.09 -1.68
CA VAL A 195 8.00 -0.72 -2.93
C VAL A 195 7.53 -2.14 -2.65
N SER A 196 6.33 -2.44 -3.08
CA SER A 196 5.71 -3.76 -3.00
C SER A 196 5.23 -4.21 -4.37
N MET A 197 5.54 -5.45 -4.73
CA MET A 197 5.27 -5.99 -6.05
C MET A 197 4.28 -7.17 -5.95
N ALA A 198 3.51 -7.35 -7.01
CA ALA A 198 2.63 -8.51 -7.17
C ALA A 198 3.28 -9.56 -8.08
N PHE A 199 3.36 -10.79 -7.57
CA PHE A 199 3.86 -11.96 -8.29
C PHE A 199 2.74 -12.97 -8.48
N GLU A 200 2.62 -13.46 -9.71
CA GLU A 200 1.64 -14.48 -10.08
C GLU A 200 2.06 -15.86 -9.55
N THR A 201 1.13 -16.79 -9.54
CA THR A 201 1.42 -18.21 -9.17
C THR A 201 2.47 -18.86 -10.08
N THR A 202 2.74 -18.28 -11.24
CA THR A 202 3.81 -18.67 -12.17
C THR A 202 5.22 -18.36 -11.64
N GLY A 203 5.32 -17.58 -10.55
CA GLY A 203 6.61 -17.17 -9.96
C GLY A 203 7.23 -15.92 -10.57
N THR A 204 6.50 -15.20 -11.41
CA THR A 204 6.96 -13.95 -12.04
C THR A 204 5.93 -12.83 -11.88
N MET A 205 6.35 -11.59 -12.04
CA MET A 205 5.42 -10.48 -12.30
C MET A 205 4.65 -10.74 -13.60
N LEU A 206 3.52 -10.09 -13.82
CA LEU A 206 2.63 -10.29 -14.97
C LEU A 206 3.36 -10.35 -16.33
N LEU A 207 4.41 -9.58 -16.51
CA LEU A 207 5.18 -9.51 -17.76
C LEU A 207 6.48 -10.33 -17.71
N GLY A 208 6.57 -11.31 -16.80
CA GLY A 208 7.66 -12.29 -16.78
C GLY A 208 8.92 -11.86 -16.02
N SER A 209 8.93 -10.73 -15.32
CA SER A 209 10.08 -10.33 -14.50
C SER A 209 10.15 -11.19 -13.23
N GLU A 210 11.32 -11.78 -12.98
CA GLU A 210 11.60 -12.55 -11.77
C GLU A 210 12.02 -11.63 -10.60
N ILE A 211 11.91 -12.12 -9.37
CA ILE A 211 12.22 -11.36 -8.15
C ILE A 211 13.65 -10.84 -8.11
N GLY A 212 14.62 -11.60 -8.62
CA GLY A 212 16.02 -11.17 -8.70
C GLY A 212 16.24 -10.01 -9.68
N ALA A 213 15.52 -10.02 -10.81
CA ALA A 213 15.55 -8.93 -11.77
C ALA A 213 14.89 -7.67 -11.18
N ALA A 214 13.78 -7.84 -10.49
CA ALA A 214 13.08 -6.74 -9.80
C ALA A 214 13.98 -6.09 -8.73
N LEU A 215 14.58 -6.88 -7.84
CA LEU A 215 15.52 -6.40 -6.83
C LEU A 215 16.68 -5.62 -7.44
N THR A 216 17.35 -6.20 -8.46
CA THR A 216 18.48 -5.58 -9.15
C THR A 216 18.11 -4.24 -9.80
N ALA A 217 16.87 -4.13 -10.28
CA ALA A 217 16.40 -2.93 -10.98
C ALA A 217 15.90 -1.82 -10.05
N LEU A 218 15.41 -2.16 -8.84
CA LEU A 218 14.72 -1.22 -7.94
C LEU A 218 15.59 -0.76 -6.78
N GLU A 219 16.38 -1.64 -6.17
CA GLU A 219 17.24 -1.28 -5.03
C GLU A 219 18.18 -0.09 -5.32
N PRO A 220 18.84 -0.01 -6.51
CA PRO A 220 19.70 1.13 -6.86
C PRO A 220 18.96 2.46 -7.01
N LEU A 221 17.61 2.44 -7.08
CA LEU A 221 16.82 3.67 -7.14
C LEU A 221 16.70 4.35 -5.77
N GLY A 222 17.29 3.77 -4.72
CA GLY A 222 17.32 4.35 -3.38
C GLY A 222 15.97 4.29 -2.68
N ILE A 223 15.23 3.20 -2.86
CA ILE A 223 14.05 2.88 -2.07
C ILE A 223 14.46 2.45 -0.66
N ASP A 224 13.61 2.68 0.33
CA ASP A 224 13.92 2.38 1.73
C ASP A 224 13.51 0.95 2.13
N MET A 225 12.59 0.30 1.39
CA MET A 225 12.09 -1.05 1.67
C MET A 225 11.56 -1.70 0.39
N ILE A 226 11.66 -3.03 0.30
CA ILE A 226 11.17 -3.82 -0.84
C ILE A 226 10.40 -5.04 -0.34
N GLY A 227 9.37 -5.47 -1.08
CA GLY A 227 8.63 -6.68 -0.74
C GLY A 227 7.51 -7.01 -1.69
N LEU A 228 6.52 -7.69 -1.15
CA LEU A 228 5.43 -8.29 -1.90
C LEU A 228 4.07 -8.01 -1.25
N ASN A 229 3.07 -7.77 -2.07
CA ASN A 229 1.68 -7.72 -1.61
C ASN A 229 0.73 -8.23 -2.70
N CYS A 230 -0.49 -8.60 -2.28
CA CYS A 230 -1.57 -8.99 -3.17
C CYS A 230 -1.24 -10.18 -4.09
N SER A 231 -2.01 -10.39 -5.15
CA SER A 231 -1.93 -11.46 -6.17
C SER A 231 -2.10 -12.87 -5.58
N THR A 232 -1.31 -13.22 -4.59
CA THR A 232 -1.24 -14.58 -3.99
C THR A 232 -1.34 -14.54 -2.46
N GLY A 233 -1.43 -15.74 -1.87
CA GLY A 233 -1.35 -15.94 -0.43
C GLY A 233 0.09 -16.08 0.07
N PRO A 234 0.27 -16.26 1.40
CA PRO A 234 1.60 -16.37 1.99
C PRO A 234 2.42 -17.53 1.44
N ALA A 235 1.78 -18.65 1.13
CA ALA A 235 2.48 -19.86 0.65
C ALA A 235 3.28 -19.59 -0.63
N GLU A 236 2.66 -18.91 -1.59
CA GLU A 236 3.26 -18.57 -2.89
C GLU A 236 4.35 -17.51 -2.76
N MET A 237 4.27 -16.63 -1.75
CA MET A 237 5.27 -15.58 -1.50
C MET A 237 6.59 -16.12 -0.92
N THR A 238 6.59 -17.32 -0.34
CA THR A 238 7.70 -17.88 0.43
C THR A 238 9.04 -17.85 -0.32
N GLU A 239 9.09 -18.36 -1.56
CA GLU A 239 10.34 -18.43 -2.32
C GLU A 239 10.86 -17.04 -2.73
N HIS A 240 9.97 -16.12 -3.03
CA HIS A 240 10.32 -14.75 -3.37
C HIS A 240 10.88 -14.00 -2.16
N LEU A 241 10.24 -14.12 -0.99
CA LEU A 241 10.73 -13.52 0.26
C LEU A 241 12.06 -14.15 0.69
N ARG A 242 12.24 -15.48 0.52
CA ARG A 242 13.51 -16.14 0.76
C ARG A 242 14.62 -15.59 -0.13
N HIS A 243 14.33 -15.32 -1.41
CA HIS A 243 15.29 -14.71 -2.32
C HIS A 243 15.65 -13.29 -1.86
N LEU A 244 14.65 -12.46 -1.55
CA LEU A 244 14.88 -11.10 -1.06
C LEU A 244 15.70 -11.12 0.24
N ALA A 245 15.40 -12.00 1.20
CA ALA A 245 16.10 -12.10 2.47
C ALA A 245 17.62 -12.42 2.30
N ARG A 246 17.97 -13.13 1.23
CA ARG A 246 19.39 -13.48 0.93
C ARG A 246 20.13 -12.42 0.16
N HIS A 247 19.45 -11.57 -0.60
CA HIS A 247 20.11 -10.72 -1.60
C HIS A 247 19.83 -9.22 -1.44
N ALA A 248 18.71 -8.82 -0.83
CA ALA A 248 18.41 -7.42 -0.58
C ALA A 248 19.29 -6.84 0.53
N ARG A 249 19.64 -5.58 0.38
CA ARG A 249 20.45 -4.81 1.36
C ARG A 249 19.58 -3.82 2.15
N ILE A 250 18.30 -3.80 1.87
CA ILE A 250 17.29 -2.94 2.48
C ILE A 250 16.24 -3.79 3.19
N PRO A 251 15.49 -3.25 4.17
CA PRO A 251 14.44 -3.94 4.89
C PRO A 251 13.35 -4.53 3.98
N LEU A 252 12.68 -5.57 4.46
CA LEU A 252 11.68 -6.33 3.72
C LEU A 252 10.28 -6.12 4.28
N LEU A 253 9.26 -6.19 3.39
CA LEU A 253 7.85 -6.18 3.75
C LEU A 253 7.07 -7.32 3.09
N SER A 254 5.93 -7.69 3.72
CA SER A 254 4.97 -8.66 3.18
C SER A 254 3.54 -8.30 3.60
N MET A 255 2.66 -8.20 2.61
CA MET A 255 1.21 -7.97 2.81
C MET A 255 0.41 -8.90 1.87
N PRO A 256 0.34 -10.20 2.17
CA PRO A 256 -0.34 -11.19 1.34
C PRO A 256 -1.87 -11.05 1.40
N ASN A 257 -2.53 -11.63 0.42
CA ASN A 257 -3.97 -11.91 0.53
C ASN A 257 -4.22 -12.96 1.63
N ALA A 258 -5.45 -13.01 2.13
CA ALA A 258 -5.88 -14.08 3.04
C ALA A 258 -6.07 -15.43 2.28
N GLY A 259 -4.98 -15.91 1.68
CA GLY A 259 -4.93 -17.07 0.79
C GLY A 259 -5.20 -16.73 -0.68
N LEU A 260 -5.15 -17.74 -1.54
CA LEU A 260 -5.55 -17.58 -2.95
C LEU A 260 -7.07 -17.38 -3.04
N PRO A 261 -7.55 -16.45 -3.90
CA PRO A 261 -8.97 -16.25 -4.08
C PRO A 261 -9.64 -17.49 -4.70
N GLU A 262 -10.72 -17.93 -4.09
CA GLU A 262 -11.64 -18.94 -4.62
C GLU A 262 -12.86 -18.24 -5.21
N LEU A 263 -13.22 -18.60 -6.45
CA LEU A 263 -14.43 -18.06 -7.07
C LEU A 263 -15.67 -18.72 -6.47
N SER A 264 -16.61 -17.91 -5.98
CA SER A 264 -17.91 -18.34 -5.50
C SER A 264 -19.04 -17.63 -6.28
N ALA A 265 -20.29 -18.05 -6.07
CA ALA A 265 -21.45 -17.38 -6.66
C ALA A 265 -21.58 -15.91 -6.24
N ASP A 266 -21.06 -15.60 -5.04
CA ASP A 266 -21.13 -14.26 -4.42
C ASP A 266 -19.85 -13.43 -4.64
N GLY A 267 -18.91 -13.90 -5.48
CA GLY A 267 -17.65 -13.24 -5.76
C GLY A 267 -16.40 -13.99 -5.26
N ALA A 268 -15.29 -13.30 -5.14
CA ALA A 268 -14.04 -13.89 -4.65
C ALA A 268 -14.09 -14.10 -3.12
N ARG A 269 -13.80 -15.32 -2.69
CA ARG A 269 -13.62 -15.68 -1.28
C ARG A 269 -12.15 -15.95 -1.00
N PHE A 270 -11.65 -15.49 0.14
CA PHE A 270 -10.29 -15.74 0.61
C PHE A 270 -10.34 -16.74 1.77
N PRO A 271 -9.74 -17.95 1.62
CA PRO A 271 -9.98 -19.04 2.55
C PRO A 271 -9.11 -19.05 3.81
N LEU A 272 -8.02 -18.25 3.85
CA LEU A 272 -7.08 -18.25 4.96
C LEU A 272 -7.62 -17.43 6.13
N GLY A 273 -7.80 -18.08 7.29
CA GLY A 273 -8.27 -17.43 8.50
C GLY A 273 -7.17 -16.66 9.25
N PRO A 274 -7.57 -15.93 10.32
CA PRO A 274 -6.67 -15.08 11.10
C PRO A 274 -5.43 -15.80 11.65
N GLU A 275 -5.57 -17.00 12.21
CA GLU A 275 -4.45 -17.79 12.72
C GLU A 275 -3.47 -18.17 11.60
N GLY A 276 -3.98 -18.62 10.45
CA GLY A 276 -3.13 -19.03 9.34
C GLY A 276 -2.32 -17.85 8.76
N LEU A 277 -2.91 -16.66 8.69
CA LEU A 277 -2.18 -15.45 8.28
C LEU A 277 -1.09 -15.08 9.30
N ALA A 278 -1.43 -15.09 10.59
CA ALA A 278 -0.51 -14.73 11.66
C ALA A 278 0.68 -15.70 11.72
N ASP A 279 0.43 -17.01 11.65
CA ASP A 279 1.48 -18.06 11.66
C ASP A 279 2.43 -17.91 10.47
N ALA A 280 1.89 -17.61 9.29
CA ALA A 280 2.70 -17.40 8.08
C ALA A 280 3.57 -16.14 8.20
N GLN A 281 2.99 -15.02 8.65
CA GLN A 281 3.72 -13.76 8.83
C GLN A 281 4.76 -13.87 9.95
N GLU A 282 4.46 -14.56 11.05
CA GLU A 282 5.43 -14.85 12.11
C GLU A 282 6.63 -15.66 11.57
N THR A 283 6.36 -16.65 10.73
CA THR A 283 7.40 -17.43 10.05
C THR A 283 8.27 -16.53 9.17
N PHE A 284 7.67 -15.64 8.38
CA PHE A 284 8.41 -14.72 7.53
C PHE A 284 9.27 -13.74 8.34
N VAL A 285 8.75 -13.22 9.45
CA VAL A 285 9.52 -12.38 10.36
C VAL A 285 10.73 -13.13 10.92
N ARG A 286 10.53 -14.36 11.41
CA ARG A 286 11.60 -15.14 12.06
C ARG A 286 12.65 -15.65 11.08
N GLU A 287 12.23 -16.12 9.91
CA GLU A 287 13.14 -16.76 8.95
C GLU A 287 13.76 -15.77 7.96
N TYR A 288 13.01 -14.71 7.59
CA TYR A 288 13.44 -13.77 6.54
C TYR A 288 13.69 -12.35 7.04
N GLY A 289 13.44 -12.07 8.33
CA GLY A 289 13.74 -10.79 8.94
C GLY A 289 12.88 -9.62 8.42
N LEU A 290 11.60 -9.85 8.18
CA LEU A 290 10.70 -8.80 7.74
C LEU A 290 10.55 -7.71 8.81
N SER A 291 10.58 -6.45 8.38
CA SER A 291 10.40 -5.27 9.25
C SER A 291 8.99 -4.70 9.19
N LEU A 292 8.23 -4.97 8.12
CA LEU A 292 6.82 -4.58 7.99
C LEU A 292 6.01 -5.77 7.49
N VAL A 293 4.91 -6.03 8.18
CA VAL A 293 3.93 -7.07 7.85
C VAL A 293 2.53 -6.49 7.90
N GLY A 294 1.62 -7.07 7.14
CA GLY A 294 0.22 -6.65 7.09
C GLY A 294 -0.58 -7.64 6.27
N GLY A 295 -1.66 -7.18 5.67
CA GLY A 295 -2.48 -7.99 4.77
C GLY A 295 -2.93 -7.20 3.55
N CYS A 296 -3.49 -7.91 2.57
CA CYS A 296 -4.12 -7.32 1.39
C CYS A 296 -5.53 -7.91 1.23
N CYS A 297 -5.95 -8.29 0.02
CA CYS A 297 -7.31 -8.75 -0.24
C CYS A 297 -7.77 -9.87 0.71
N GLY A 298 -9.00 -9.74 1.20
CA GLY A 298 -9.62 -10.71 2.12
C GLY A 298 -9.17 -10.62 3.57
N THR A 299 -8.16 -9.81 3.90
CA THR A 299 -7.76 -9.60 5.30
C THR A 299 -8.67 -8.56 5.97
N THR A 300 -9.04 -8.81 7.21
CA THR A 300 -9.98 -8.02 8.00
C THR A 300 -9.31 -7.54 9.29
N PRO A 301 -9.92 -6.62 10.06
CA PRO A 301 -9.43 -6.23 11.38
C PRO A 301 -9.19 -7.42 12.33
N GLU A 302 -9.94 -8.52 12.19
CA GLU A 302 -9.74 -9.75 12.96
C GLU A 302 -8.39 -10.41 12.64
N HIS A 303 -8.03 -10.52 11.35
CA HIS A 303 -6.74 -11.03 10.91
C HIS A 303 -5.59 -10.20 11.52
N LEU A 304 -5.72 -8.87 11.46
CA LEU A 304 -4.66 -8.00 11.98
C LEU A 304 -4.59 -8.01 13.51
N ARG A 305 -5.72 -8.13 14.21
CA ARG A 305 -5.73 -8.29 15.68
C ARG A 305 -4.99 -9.55 16.12
N ARG A 306 -5.06 -10.62 15.32
CA ARG A 306 -4.32 -11.85 15.60
C ARG A 306 -2.84 -11.74 15.28
N LEU A 307 -2.49 -10.90 14.31
CA LEU A 307 -1.12 -10.65 13.89
C LEU A 307 -0.37 -9.71 14.86
N VAL A 308 -1.05 -8.71 15.45
CA VAL A 308 -0.52 -7.77 16.47
C VAL A 308 -0.17 -8.49 17.76
#